data_48f982e6db0944ad0d3c9daf561a2604
#
_entry.id   48f982e6db0944ad0d3c9daf561a2604
#
_cell.length_a   1.000
_cell.length_b   1.000
_cell.length_c   1.000
_cell.angle_alpha   90.00
_cell.angle_beta   90.00
_cell.angle_gamma   90.00
#
_symmetry.space_group_name_H-M   'P 1'
#
loop_
_entity.id
_entity.type
_entity.pdbx_description
1 polymer ?
#
loop_
_entity_poly.entity_id
_entity_poly.type
_entity_poly.pdbx_seq_one_letter_code
_entity_poly.pdbx_strand_id
1 'polypeptide(L)'
;MKDLKRIKGDASFRKFFRKKNKSKNSVIVFAKKEKTKNLLIYDAINKVLIKNKVLAPKLLNEKYNRNFIEIQDFGNQRIFDVLRKSNNKFLYFKKIIKVLNQIQKIRSKNIKNFKDQKYTIPKYSKKMLLDETNLFCDWYLDKKLSKKNIASFRKRFDKIIKNLILIFLEIQLWLGQKIKLLTLLMKHGINLKKEQRLF
;
A
#
# COMPACT_ATOMS: atom_id res chain seq x y z
N MET A 1 -2.41 26.18 -13.16
CA MET A 1 -1.78 24.91 -12.67
C MET A 1 -0.25 25.03 -12.52
N LYS A 2 0.30 26.20 -12.28
CA LYS A 2 1.77 26.44 -12.20
C LYS A 2 2.46 25.78 -10.96
N ASP A 3 1.70 25.34 -9.97
CA ASP A 3 2.28 24.91 -8.67
C ASP A 3 2.21 23.40 -8.40
N LEU A 4 1.94 22.59 -9.42
CA LEU A 4 1.84 21.13 -9.27
C LEU A 4 3.11 20.43 -9.75
N LYS A 5 3.86 19.81 -8.84
CA LYS A 5 5.00 18.95 -9.17
C LYS A 5 4.60 17.48 -9.13
N ARG A 6 4.78 16.77 -10.25
CA ARG A 6 4.51 15.32 -10.31
C ARG A 6 5.44 14.55 -9.36
N ILE A 7 4.87 13.67 -8.56
CA ILE A 7 5.60 12.71 -7.73
C ILE A 7 5.70 11.42 -8.55
N LYS A 8 6.92 10.91 -8.77
CA LYS A 8 7.12 9.60 -9.40
C LYS A 8 6.50 8.53 -8.51
N GLY A 9 5.54 7.80 -9.03
CA GLY A 9 4.92 6.63 -8.38
C GLY A 9 5.27 5.37 -9.15
N ASP A 10 5.43 4.26 -8.44
CA ASP A 10 5.65 2.95 -9.05
C ASP A 10 4.31 2.23 -9.24
N ALA A 11 4.12 1.61 -10.39
CA ALA A 11 3.08 0.63 -10.70
C ALA A 11 1.65 0.96 -10.21
N SER A 12 1.29 2.23 -10.08
CA SER A 12 -0.06 2.68 -9.72
C SER A 12 -0.71 3.41 -10.88
N PHE A 13 -1.97 3.05 -11.20
CA PHE A 13 -2.78 3.83 -12.15
C PHE A 13 -3.18 5.20 -11.57
N ARG A 14 -2.98 5.45 -10.27
CA ARG A 14 -3.13 6.76 -9.64
C ARG A 14 -1.91 7.62 -9.94
N LYS A 15 -2.15 8.91 -10.20
CA LYS A 15 -1.09 9.89 -10.37
C LYS A 15 -1.05 10.80 -9.14
N PHE A 16 0.13 11.11 -8.67
CA PHE A 16 0.36 11.91 -7.49
C PHE A 16 1.06 13.20 -7.88
N PHE A 17 0.56 14.33 -7.37
CA PHE A 17 1.15 15.65 -7.62
C PHE A 17 1.27 16.39 -6.29
N ARG A 18 2.45 16.93 -6.02
CA ARG A 18 2.64 17.83 -4.90
C ARG A 18 2.19 19.22 -5.28
N LYS A 19 1.30 19.77 -4.50
CA LYS A 19 0.83 21.14 -4.58
C LYS A 19 1.58 21.98 -3.56
N LYS A 20 2.28 23.01 -4.05
CA LYS A 20 2.93 23.99 -3.18
C LYS A 20 1.87 24.96 -2.65
N ASN A 21 1.85 25.17 -1.35
CA ASN A 21 1.03 26.17 -0.69
C ASN A 21 1.91 27.02 0.22
N LYS A 22 1.53 28.28 0.47
CA LYS A 22 2.30 29.22 1.32
C LYS A 22 2.55 28.66 2.73
N SER A 23 1.56 28.03 3.33
CA SER A 23 1.64 27.51 4.71
C SER A 23 2.09 26.05 4.79
N LYS A 24 1.54 25.16 3.97
CA LYS A 24 1.80 23.74 4.03
C LYS A 24 1.49 23.06 2.71
N ASN A 25 2.45 22.29 2.20
CA ASN A 25 2.25 21.52 0.97
C ASN A 25 1.19 20.42 1.18
N SER A 26 0.53 20.07 0.08
CA SER A 26 -0.43 18.98 -0.01
C SER A 26 -0.12 18.06 -1.20
N VAL A 27 -0.78 16.92 -1.26
CA VAL A 27 -0.65 15.98 -2.38
C VAL A 27 -2.01 15.76 -3.02
N ILE A 28 -2.08 16.02 -4.32
CA ILE A 28 -3.23 15.68 -5.16
C ILE A 28 -3.08 14.23 -5.61
N VAL A 29 -4.07 13.42 -5.32
CA VAL A 29 -4.20 12.05 -5.81
C VAL A 29 -5.27 12.02 -6.89
N PHE A 30 -4.85 11.77 -8.12
CA PHE A 30 -5.71 11.72 -9.29
C PHE A 30 -5.87 10.30 -9.79
N ALA A 31 -7.11 9.86 -10.02
CA ALA A 31 -7.44 8.55 -10.59
C ALA A 31 -8.32 8.74 -11.83
N LYS A 32 -7.73 8.66 -13.03
CA LYS A 32 -8.49 8.78 -14.29
C LYS A 32 -9.51 7.65 -14.37
N LYS A 33 -10.81 8.00 -14.49
CA LYS A 33 -11.95 7.08 -14.48
C LYS A 33 -11.87 6.12 -13.29
N GLU A 34 -12.46 6.51 -12.21
CA GLU A 34 -12.45 5.69 -11.00
C GLU A 34 -13.42 4.49 -11.13
N LYS A 35 -13.06 3.56 -12.03
CA LYS A 35 -13.87 2.36 -12.31
C LYS A 35 -14.08 1.47 -11.08
N THR A 36 -13.16 1.52 -10.11
CA THR A 36 -13.15 0.60 -8.96
C THR A 36 -13.21 1.32 -7.62
N LYS A 37 -13.78 2.53 -7.58
CA LYS A 37 -13.92 3.34 -6.35
C LYS A 37 -12.61 3.54 -5.58
N ASN A 38 -11.50 3.69 -6.29
CA ASN A 38 -10.16 3.70 -5.70
C ASN A 38 -9.89 4.86 -4.74
N LEU A 39 -10.40 6.06 -5.04
CA LEU A 39 -10.25 7.23 -4.17
C LEU A 39 -11.10 7.07 -2.91
N LEU A 40 -12.28 6.46 -3.04
CA LEU A 40 -13.17 6.15 -1.91
C LEU A 40 -12.55 5.10 -1.00
N ILE A 41 -11.99 4.04 -1.57
CA ILE A 41 -11.27 2.99 -0.83
C ILE A 41 -10.02 3.59 -0.15
N TYR A 42 -9.28 4.44 -0.85
CA TYR A 42 -8.10 5.10 -0.32
C TYR A 42 -8.42 5.91 0.94
N ASP A 43 -9.47 6.74 0.88
CA ASP A 43 -9.93 7.52 2.02
C ASP A 43 -10.42 6.64 3.18
N ALA A 44 -11.23 5.62 2.88
CA ALA A 44 -11.73 4.69 3.88
C ALA A 44 -10.58 4.01 4.64
N ILE A 45 -9.56 3.51 3.94
CA ILE A 45 -8.39 2.89 4.55
C ILE A 45 -7.61 3.89 5.40
N ASN A 46 -7.36 5.11 4.89
CA ASN A 46 -6.67 6.15 5.66
C ASN A 46 -7.40 6.51 6.96
N LYS A 47 -8.73 6.64 6.91
CA LYS A 47 -9.55 6.89 8.11
C LYS A 47 -9.39 5.80 9.17
N VAL A 48 -9.36 4.53 8.75
CA VAL A 48 -9.14 3.41 9.68
C VAL A 48 -7.75 3.46 10.30
N LEU A 49 -6.72 3.70 9.49
CA LEU A 49 -5.36 3.81 9.98
C LEU A 49 -5.24 4.91 11.02
N ILE A 50 -5.75 6.12 10.71
CA ILE A 50 -5.73 7.28 11.61
C ILE A 50 -6.50 6.98 12.91
N LYS A 51 -7.71 6.39 12.80
CA LYS A 51 -8.51 6.01 13.98
C LYS A 51 -7.77 5.04 14.90
N ASN A 52 -6.92 4.18 14.33
CA ASN A 52 -6.13 3.22 15.10
C ASN A 52 -4.69 3.72 15.38
N LYS A 53 -4.50 5.03 15.39
CA LYS A 53 -3.21 5.69 15.73
C LYS A 53 -2.05 5.31 14.80
N VAL A 54 -2.35 4.79 13.61
CA VAL A 54 -1.36 4.58 12.55
C VAL A 54 -1.29 5.82 11.68
N LEU A 55 -0.09 6.36 11.49
CA LEU A 55 0.11 7.57 10.72
C LEU A 55 -0.26 7.32 9.24
N ALA A 56 -1.30 8.01 8.77
CA ALA A 56 -1.73 7.99 7.38
C ALA A 56 -2.13 9.41 6.92
N PRO A 57 -2.07 9.73 5.62
CA PRO A 57 -2.41 11.06 5.12
C PRO A 57 -3.87 11.41 5.40
N LYS A 58 -4.11 12.54 6.06
CA LYS A 58 -5.46 13.06 6.26
C LYS A 58 -6.02 13.58 4.94
N LEU A 59 -7.31 13.36 4.70
CA LEU A 59 -8.04 14.01 3.62
C LEU A 59 -8.16 15.51 3.97
N LEU A 60 -7.73 16.38 3.06
CA LEU A 60 -7.82 17.83 3.20
C LEU A 60 -8.96 18.40 2.38
N ASN A 61 -9.18 17.85 1.16
CA ASN A 61 -10.23 18.29 0.26
C ASN A 61 -10.60 17.15 -0.69
N GLU A 62 -11.83 17.12 -1.18
CA GLU A 62 -12.28 16.19 -2.19
C GLU A 62 -12.88 16.95 -3.39
N LYS A 63 -12.56 16.47 -4.57
CA LYS A 63 -13.15 16.86 -5.85
C LYS A 63 -13.39 15.60 -6.67
N TYR A 64 -14.21 14.72 -6.10
CA TYR A 64 -14.44 13.37 -6.62
C TYR A 64 -15.03 13.38 -8.03
N ASN A 65 -15.91 14.34 -8.32
CA ASN A 65 -16.46 14.59 -9.67
C ASN A 65 -15.38 14.93 -10.71
N ARG A 66 -14.22 15.42 -10.28
CA ARG A 66 -13.04 15.70 -11.10
C ARG A 66 -11.96 14.62 -10.99
N ASN A 67 -12.30 13.47 -10.43
CA ASN A 67 -11.42 12.32 -10.24
C ASN A 67 -10.16 12.57 -9.39
N PHE A 68 -10.21 13.48 -8.40
CA PHE A 68 -9.10 13.68 -7.49
C PHE A 68 -9.53 13.97 -6.05
N ILE A 69 -8.59 13.73 -5.15
CA ILE A 69 -8.65 14.15 -3.74
C ILE A 69 -7.34 14.86 -3.39
N GLU A 70 -7.37 15.72 -2.39
CA GLU A 70 -6.22 16.40 -1.82
C GLU A 70 -5.97 15.86 -0.41
N ILE A 71 -4.74 15.42 -0.16
CA ILE A 71 -4.34 14.79 1.09
C ILE A 71 -3.11 15.48 1.69
N GLN A 72 -2.86 15.21 2.95
CA GLN A 72 -1.69 15.68 3.68
C GLN A 72 -0.39 15.22 3.01
N ASP A 73 0.57 16.14 2.86
CA ASP A 73 1.92 15.82 2.39
C ASP A 73 2.84 15.47 3.57
N PHE A 74 3.48 14.32 3.52
CA PHE A 74 4.48 13.89 4.49
C PHE A 74 5.91 14.24 4.09
N GLY A 75 6.11 14.91 2.96
CA GLY A 75 7.41 15.32 2.45
C GLY A 75 8.08 14.26 1.56
N ASN A 76 9.40 14.40 1.37
CA ASN A 76 10.16 13.65 0.37
C ASN A 76 10.89 12.42 0.90
N GLN A 77 10.92 12.20 2.22
CA GLN A 77 11.70 11.11 2.78
C GLN A 77 11.00 9.76 2.62
N ARG A 78 11.43 8.98 1.64
CA ARG A 78 10.99 7.60 1.47
C ARG A 78 11.82 6.69 2.37
N ILE A 79 11.21 5.66 2.93
CA ILE A 79 11.90 4.67 3.76
C ILE A 79 13.05 4.00 2.99
N PHE A 80 12.89 3.76 1.69
CA PHE A 80 13.93 3.22 0.83
C PHE A 80 15.18 4.10 0.84
N ASP A 81 15.03 5.44 0.69
CA ASP A 81 16.15 6.37 0.67
C ASP A 81 16.83 6.46 2.04
N VAL A 82 16.05 6.34 3.11
CA VAL A 82 16.56 6.30 4.49
C VAL A 82 17.37 5.03 4.74
N LEU A 83 16.83 3.86 4.37
CA LEU A 83 17.51 2.57 4.52
C LEU A 83 18.81 2.50 3.70
N ARG A 84 18.80 3.08 2.48
CA ARG A 84 20.00 3.10 1.63
C ARG A 84 21.14 3.92 2.25
N LYS A 85 20.81 5.01 2.93
CA LYS A 85 21.78 5.95 3.52
C LYS A 85 22.14 5.63 4.96
N SER A 86 21.43 4.74 5.63
CA SER A 86 21.62 4.47 7.05
C SER A 86 22.63 3.36 7.29
N ASN A 87 23.54 3.59 8.23
CA ASN A 87 24.43 2.57 8.76
C ASN A 87 23.72 1.62 9.72
N ASN A 88 22.63 2.06 10.37
CA ASN A 88 21.83 1.24 11.28
C ASN A 88 20.48 0.89 10.67
N LYS A 89 20.46 -0.03 9.70
CA LYS A 89 19.24 -0.49 9.04
C LYS A 89 18.30 -1.23 9.99
N PHE A 90 18.87 -1.93 10.99
CA PHE A 90 18.11 -2.71 11.96
C PHE A 90 17.10 -1.86 12.74
N LEU A 91 17.51 -0.66 13.18
CA LEU A 91 16.62 0.26 13.88
C LEU A 91 15.38 0.63 13.05
N TYR A 92 15.56 0.87 11.75
CA TYR A 92 14.43 1.20 10.86
C TYR A 92 13.55 0.00 10.59
N PHE A 93 14.12 -1.19 10.42
CA PHE A 93 13.32 -2.41 10.30
C PHE A 93 12.48 -2.67 11.56
N LYS A 94 13.05 -2.48 12.74
CA LYS A 94 12.32 -2.59 14.01
C LYS A 94 11.11 -1.65 14.06
N LYS A 95 11.27 -0.39 13.61
CA LYS A 95 10.17 0.59 13.51
C LYS A 95 9.10 0.16 12.51
N ILE A 96 9.51 -0.34 11.33
CA ILE A 96 8.56 -0.85 10.31
C ILE A 96 7.75 -2.02 10.89
N ILE A 97 8.41 -2.97 11.56
CA ILE A 97 7.75 -4.12 12.19
C ILE A 97 6.75 -3.66 13.26
N LYS A 98 7.09 -2.64 14.06
CA LYS A 98 6.18 -2.06 15.07
C LYS A 98 4.90 -1.52 14.41
N VAL A 99 5.03 -0.75 13.32
CA VAL A 99 3.87 -0.23 12.55
C VAL A 99 3.04 -1.37 11.97
N LEU A 100 3.69 -2.40 11.43
CA LEU A 100 3.00 -3.59 10.93
C LEU A 100 2.18 -4.29 12.02
N ASN A 101 2.76 -4.43 13.21
CA ASN A 101 2.07 -5.04 14.35
C ASN A 101 0.86 -4.21 14.80
N GLN A 102 0.94 -2.88 14.74
CA GLN A 102 -0.21 -2.01 15.00
C GLN A 102 -1.32 -2.22 13.97
N ILE A 103 -0.95 -2.22 12.68
CA ILE A 103 -1.90 -2.46 11.59
C ILE A 103 -2.60 -3.81 11.72
N GLN A 104 -1.87 -4.85 12.15
CA GLN A 104 -2.42 -6.18 12.35
C GLN A 104 -3.50 -6.27 13.41
N LYS A 105 -3.40 -5.44 14.44
CA LYS A 105 -4.38 -5.39 15.54
C LYS A 105 -5.70 -4.75 15.13
N ILE A 106 -5.75 -4.10 13.95
CA ILE A 106 -6.96 -3.45 13.46
C ILE A 106 -8.02 -4.50 13.10
N ARG A 107 -9.18 -4.42 13.75
CA ARG A 107 -10.33 -5.33 13.56
C ARG A 107 -11.55 -4.64 12.92
N SER A 108 -11.36 -3.43 12.36
CA SER A 108 -12.45 -2.67 11.76
C SER A 108 -13.01 -3.38 10.53
N LYS A 109 -14.27 -3.79 10.58
CA LYS A 109 -14.94 -4.47 9.47
C LYS A 109 -15.69 -3.50 8.55
N ASN A 110 -16.22 -2.42 9.12
CA ASN A 110 -17.09 -1.45 8.44
C ASN A 110 -16.44 -0.08 8.46
N ILE A 111 -16.09 0.42 7.31
CA ILE A 111 -15.39 1.67 7.14
C ILE A 111 -16.21 2.57 6.23
N LYS A 112 -16.43 3.82 6.64
CA LYS A 112 -17.08 4.82 5.80
C LYS A 112 -16.05 5.69 5.11
N ASN A 113 -16.22 5.90 3.80
CA ASN A 113 -15.46 6.88 3.03
C ASN A 113 -16.07 8.30 3.15
N PHE A 114 -15.51 9.30 2.46
CA PHE A 114 -16.00 10.68 2.49
C PHE A 114 -17.39 10.88 1.84
N LYS A 115 -17.94 9.86 1.19
CA LYS A 115 -19.34 9.84 0.69
C LYS A 115 -20.26 9.01 1.59
N ASP A 116 -19.84 8.72 2.81
CA ASP A 116 -20.56 7.85 3.76
C ASP A 116 -20.88 6.44 3.27
N GLN A 117 -20.26 6.05 2.16
CA GLN A 117 -20.42 4.71 1.64
C GLN A 117 -19.57 3.73 2.44
N LYS A 118 -20.18 2.61 2.79
CA LYS A 118 -19.54 1.53 3.55
C LYS A 118 -18.56 0.78 2.66
N TYR A 119 -17.35 0.57 3.16
CA TYR A 119 -16.34 -0.27 2.56
C TYR A 119 -15.97 -1.41 3.52
N THR A 120 -15.98 -2.63 3.01
CA THR A 120 -15.53 -3.80 3.76
C THR A 120 -14.19 -4.25 3.20
N ILE A 121 -13.18 -4.34 4.06
CA ILE A 121 -11.86 -4.86 3.64
C ILE A 121 -12.04 -6.33 3.23
N PRO A 122 -11.74 -6.71 1.98
CA PRO A 122 -11.89 -8.08 1.54
C PRO A 122 -10.94 -9.00 2.31
N LYS A 123 -11.42 -10.19 2.65
CA LYS A 123 -10.56 -11.23 3.19
C LYS A 123 -9.53 -11.66 2.13
N TYR A 124 -8.33 -11.95 2.57
CA TYR A 124 -7.29 -12.47 1.71
C TYR A 124 -7.61 -13.93 1.36
N SER A 125 -7.87 -14.20 0.09
CA SER A 125 -8.31 -15.51 -0.37
C SER A 125 -7.13 -16.37 -0.86
N LYS A 126 -7.32 -17.71 -0.90
CA LYS A 126 -6.37 -18.64 -1.52
C LYS A 126 -6.03 -18.25 -2.96
N LYS A 127 -7.05 -17.79 -3.72
CA LYS A 127 -6.85 -17.31 -5.09
C LYS A 127 -5.91 -16.12 -5.13
N MET A 128 -6.11 -15.10 -4.26
CA MET A 128 -5.22 -13.93 -4.21
C MET A 128 -3.77 -14.31 -3.88
N LEU A 129 -3.57 -15.29 -2.98
CA LEU A 129 -2.24 -15.80 -2.67
C LEU A 129 -1.58 -16.43 -3.89
N LEU A 130 -2.31 -17.30 -4.60
CA LEU A 130 -1.81 -17.95 -5.80
C LEU A 130 -1.51 -16.93 -6.90
N ASP A 131 -2.39 -15.95 -7.12
CA ASP A 131 -2.18 -14.89 -8.12
C ASP A 131 -0.91 -14.08 -7.79
N GLU A 132 -0.67 -13.76 -6.51
CA GLU A 132 0.53 -13.03 -6.09
C GLU A 132 1.81 -13.88 -6.23
N THR A 133 1.77 -15.16 -5.90
CA THR A 133 2.93 -16.05 -6.07
C THR A 133 3.24 -16.30 -7.54
N ASN A 134 2.25 -16.33 -8.41
CA ASN A 134 2.42 -16.50 -9.84
C ASN A 134 3.12 -15.29 -10.50
N LEU A 135 3.10 -14.11 -9.89
CA LEU A 135 3.89 -12.97 -10.36
C LEU A 135 5.40 -13.29 -10.44
N PHE A 136 5.90 -14.20 -9.61
CA PHE A 136 7.27 -14.69 -9.71
C PHE A 136 7.54 -15.35 -11.08
N CYS A 137 6.62 -16.20 -11.50
CA CYS A 137 6.71 -16.85 -12.80
C CYS A 137 6.58 -15.84 -13.95
N ASP A 138 5.64 -14.89 -13.86
CA ASP A 138 5.32 -13.94 -14.91
C ASP A 138 6.41 -12.88 -15.10
N TRP A 139 7.05 -12.44 -14.03
CA TRP A 139 7.96 -11.29 -14.08
C TRP A 139 9.43 -11.66 -14.01
N TYR A 140 9.76 -12.72 -13.26
CA TYR A 140 11.14 -13.12 -13.06
C TYR A 140 11.57 -14.25 -14.01
N LEU A 141 10.77 -15.31 -14.09
CA LEU A 141 11.13 -16.46 -14.91
C LEU A 141 10.97 -16.21 -16.39
N ASP A 142 10.01 -15.37 -16.81
CA ASP A 142 9.79 -15.02 -18.22
C ASP A 142 11.04 -14.41 -18.87
N LYS A 143 11.90 -13.77 -18.08
CA LYS A 143 13.17 -13.20 -18.52
C LYS A 143 14.35 -14.18 -18.46
N LYS A 144 14.18 -15.37 -17.90
CA LYS A 144 15.26 -16.31 -17.58
C LYS A 144 15.13 -17.67 -18.25
N LEU A 145 13.92 -18.08 -18.57
CA LEU A 145 13.61 -19.43 -19.06
C LEU A 145 12.79 -19.40 -20.35
N SER A 146 12.88 -20.48 -21.15
CA SER A 146 11.98 -20.66 -22.28
C SER A 146 10.55 -20.90 -21.84
N LYS A 147 9.56 -20.58 -22.69
CA LYS A 147 8.13 -20.73 -22.39
C LYS A 147 7.77 -22.16 -21.95
N LYS A 148 8.37 -23.18 -22.57
CA LYS A 148 8.17 -24.61 -22.21
C LYS A 148 8.64 -24.88 -20.79
N ASN A 149 9.82 -24.38 -20.42
CA ASN A 149 10.40 -24.57 -19.09
C ASN A 149 9.61 -23.82 -18.00
N ILE A 150 9.09 -22.61 -18.33
CA ILE A 150 8.22 -21.85 -17.43
C ILE A 150 6.94 -22.63 -17.14
N ALA A 151 6.30 -23.22 -18.15
CA ALA A 151 5.06 -23.98 -17.96
C ALA A 151 5.28 -25.20 -17.03
N SER A 152 6.36 -25.97 -17.26
CA SER A 152 6.74 -27.08 -16.40
C SER A 152 7.08 -26.66 -14.98
N PHE A 153 7.84 -25.57 -14.83
CA PHE A 153 8.17 -24.98 -13.53
C PHE A 153 6.90 -24.53 -12.80
N ARG A 154 6.01 -23.78 -13.47
CA ARG A 154 4.76 -23.27 -12.90
C ARG A 154 3.91 -24.40 -12.33
N LYS A 155 3.74 -25.51 -13.04
CA LYS A 155 2.98 -26.67 -12.57
C LYS A 155 3.53 -27.24 -11.25
N ARG A 156 4.86 -27.35 -11.13
CA ARG A 156 5.52 -27.81 -9.89
C ARG A 156 5.44 -26.78 -8.78
N PHE A 157 5.69 -25.51 -9.11
CA PHE A 157 5.63 -24.38 -8.19
C PHE A 157 4.23 -24.23 -7.58
N ASP A 158 3.18 -24.26 -8.40
CA ASP A 158 1.79 -24.21 -7.95
C ASP A 158 1.45 -25.34 -6.97
N LYS A 159 1.95 -26.56 -7.21
CA LYS A 159 1.76 -27.69 -6.29
C LYS A 159 2.40 -27.41 -4.93
N ILE A 160 3.64 -26.93 -4.92
CA ILE A 160 4.37 -26.58 -3.69
C ILE A 160 3.63 -25.46 -2.95
N ILE A 161 3.28 -24.37 -3.66
CA ILE A 161 2.59 -23.23 -3.07
C ILE A 161 1.21 -23.61 -2.52
N LYS A 162 0.44 -24.44 -3.23
CA LYS A 162 -0.85 -24.94 -2.74
C LYS A 162 -0.69 -25.73 -1.43
N ASN A 163 0.34 -26.56 -1.33
CA ASN A 163 0.62 -27.30 -0.10
C ASN A 163 1.05 -26.35 1.04
N LEU A 164 1.94 -25.39 0.76
CA LEU A 164 2.35 -24.38 1.74
C LEU A 164 1.14 -23.54 2.20
N ILE A 165 0.26 -23.15 1.28
CA ILE A 165 -0.95 -22.39 1.62
C ILE A 165 -1.86 -23.21 2.54
N LEU A 166 -2.00 -24.51 2.35
CA LEU A 166 -2.77 -25.36 3.25
C LEU A 166 -2.18 -25.41 4.66
N ILE A 167 -0.86 -25.49 4.77
CA ILE A 167 -0.15 -25.46 6.06
C ILE A 167 -0.23 -24.08 6.73
N PHE A 168 -0.19 -23.00 5.94
CA PHE A 168 -0.13 -21.63 6.43
C PHE A 168 -1.48 -20.90 6.43
N LEU A 169 -2.59 -21.48 5.96
CA LEU A 169 -3.88 -20.78 5.87
C LEU A 169 -4.37 -20.27 7.24
N GLU A 170 -4.09 -20.97 8.31
CA GLU A 170 -4.42 -20.53 9.67
C GLU A 170 -3.54 -19.35 10.12
N ILE A 171 -2.27 -19.33 9.72
CA ILE A 171 -1.31 -18.26 10.04
C ILE A 171 -1.47 -17.08 9.06
N GLN A 172 -1.88 -17.31 7.83
CA GLN A 172 -1.78 -16.37 6.70
C GLN A 172 -3.00 -15.49 6.43
N LEU A 173 -4.15 -15.77 6.96
CA LEU A 173 -5.21 -14.75 7.08
C LEU A 173 -4.65 -13.46 7.74
N TRP A 174 -3.58 -13.62 8.42
CA TRP A 174 -2.86 -12.62 9.17
C TRP A 174 -1.76 -11.88 8.37
N LEU A 175 -0.94 -12.55 7.57
CA LEU A 175 0.20 -11.97 6.83
C LEU A 175 -0.19 -11.23 5.53
N GLY A 176 -1.13 -11.75 4.77
CA GLY A 176 -1.49 -11.17 3.47
C GLY A 176 -2.21 -9.83 3.56
N GLN A 177 -3.01 -9.61 4.60
CA GLN A 177 -3.58 -8.28 4.89
C GLN A 177 -2.47 -7.27 5.23
N LYS A 178 -1.35 -7.73 5.81
CA LYS A 178 -0.20 -6.92 6.18
C LYS A 178 0.62 -6.46 4.98
N ILE A 179 0.96 -7.38 4.09
CA ILE A 179 1.84 -7.11 2.93
C ILE A 179 1.16 -6.12 1.98
N LYS A 180 -0.14 -6.29 1.73
CA LYS A 180 -0.90 -5.38 0.87
C LYS A 180 -1.00 -3.97 1.46
N LEU A 181 -1.17 -3.88 2.77
CA LEU A 181 -1.21 -2.61 3.48
C LEU A 181 0.19 -1.99 3.60
N LEU A 182 1.24 -2.78 3.82
CA LEU A 182 2.63 -2.32 3.83
C LEU A 182 3.05 -1.78 2.46
N THR A 183 2.70 -2.47 1.39
CA THR A 183 2.97 -2.01 0.03
C THR A 183 2.25 -0.68 -0.24
N LEU A 184 1.03 -0.52 0.27
CA LEU A 184 0.29 0.74 0.20
C LEU A 184 0.98 1.86 1.00
N LEU A 185 1.43 1.55 2.21
CA LEU A 185 2.12 2.48 3.11
C LEU A 185 3.49 2.87 2.56
N MET A 186 4.27 1.92 2.05
CA MET A 186 5.58 2.17 1.44
C MET A 186 5.46 2.92 0.10
N LYS A 187 4.44 2.65 -0.70
CA LYS A 187 4.16 3.38 -1.96
C LYS A 187 3.76 4.85 -1.73
N HIS A 188 3.20 5.18 -0.56
CA HIS A 188 2.65 6.51 -0.29
C HIS A 188 3.52 7.36 0.63
N GLY A 189 4.79 6.99 0.81
CA GLY A 189 5.78 7.86 1.48
C GLY A 189 5.44 8.15 2.94
N ILE A 190 5.22 7.09 3.74
CA ILE A 190 5.09 7.29 5.18
C ILE A 190 6.40 7.85 5.71
N ASN A 191 6.31 9.04 6.29
CA ASN A 191 7.43 9.71 6.90
C ASN A 191 7.65 9.16 8.33
N LEU A 192 8.47 8.13 8.44
CA LEU A 192 8.80 7.51 9.73
C LEU A 192 9.46 8.48 10.74
N LYS A 193 9.99 9.63 10.31
CA LYS A 193 10.55 10.62 11.22
C LYS A 193 9.51 11.30 12.12
N LYS A 194 8.24 11.38 11.70
CA LYS A 194 7.19 11.96 12.54
C LYS A 194 6.78 11.07 13.71
N GLU A 195 6.99 9.75 13.62
CA GLU A 195 6.72 8.87 14.75
C GLU A 195 7.76 9.00 15.88
N GLN A 196 8.92 9.62 15.63
CA GLN A 196 9.91 9.86 16.68
C GLN A 196 9.49 10.90 17.73
N ARG A 197 8.48 11.73 17.45
CA ARG A 197 7.96 12.74 18.40
C ARG A 197 6.80 12.26 19.27
N LEU A 198 6.38 11.01 19.12
CA LEU A 198 5.28 10.41 19.89
C LEU A 198 5.74 9.33 20.88
N PHE A 199 7.07 9.23 21.09
CA PHE A 199 7.69 8.33 22.07
C PHE A 199 8.79 9.04 22.85
#